data_ee716caad5f41fd99b67187ef9213787
#
_entry.id   ee716caad5f41fd99b67187ef9213787
#
_cell.length_a   1.000
_cell.length_b   1.000
_cell.length_c   1.000
_cell.angle_alpha   90.00
_cell.angle_beta   90.00
_cell.angle_gamma   90.00
#
_symmetry.space_group_name_H-M   'P 1'
#
loop_
_entity.id
_entity.type
_entity.pdbx_description
1 polymer ?
#
loop_
_entity_poly.entity_id
_entity_poly.type
_entity_poly.pdbx_seq_one_letter_code
_entity_poly.pdbx_strand_id
1 'polypeptide(L)'
;MQDTFKVPNCAESFMDEKERQMAMHAGHAETALMLALAPDTVQMDKAVANYPPEFPCPTLSTSKPMAAWASYDFGPSGVIGDPLPSTPEQGAAILDSLAESWAQVITEVHQMTWVTRAEPAWGTGQWQGKVLDHNDAAAFLTPR
;
A
#
# COMPACT_ATOMS: atom_id res chain seq x y z
N MET A 1 -2.45 3.07 2.69
CA MET A 1 -1.80 3.94 1.69
C MET A 1 -1.12 3.16 0.55
N GLN A 2 -0.49 2.01 0.79
CA GLN A 2 0.10 1.20 -0.29
C GLN A 2 -0.85 0.85 -1.44
N ASP A 3 -2.14 0.73 -1.17
CA ASP A 3 -3.09 0.31 -2.21
C ASP A 3 -3.40 1.39 -3.26
N THR A 4 -3.30 2.66 -2.88
CA THR A 4 -3.55 3.77 -3.81
C THR A 4 -2.52 3.83 -4.94
N PHE A 5 -1.26 3.47 -4.67
CA PHE A 5 -0.16 3.46 -5.63
C PHE A 5 -0.05 2.16 -6.45
N LYS A 6 -0.92 1.17 -6.23
CA LYS A 6 -0.87 -0.11 -6.97
C LYS A 6 -1.37 -0.03 -8.41
N VAL A 7 -2.02 1.06 -8.78
CA VAL A 7 -2.34 1.33 -10.18
C VAL A 7 -1.13 1.94 -10.88
N PRO A 8 -0.97 1.78 -12.22
CA PRO A 8 0.09 2.45 -12.96
C PRO A 8 0.10 3.95 -12.70
N ASN A 9 1.25 4.50 -12.39
CA ASN A 9 1.40 5.94 -12.14
C ASN A 9 2.86 6.37 -12.35
N CYS A 10 3.10 7.68 -12.38
CA CYS A 10 4.42 8.23 -12.66
C CYS A 10 5.32 8.43 -11.42
N ALA A 11 4.88 8.06 -10.21
CA ALA A 11 5.62 8.33 -8.97
C ALA A 11 7.05 7.78 -9.00
N GLU A 12 7.23 6.53 -9.47
CA GLU A 12 8.55 5.90 -9.53
C GLU A 12 9.54 6.62 -10.46
N SER A 13 9.05 7.39 -11.45
CA SER A 13 9.92 8.15 -12.36
C SER A 13 10.67 9.29 -11.68
N PHE A 14 10.19 9.74 -10.53
CA PHE A 14 10.82 10.79 -9.72
C PHE A 14 11.74 10.26 -8.63
N MET A 15 11.74 8.96 -8.39
CA MET A 15 12.49 8.32 -7.30
C MET A 15 13.80 7.71 -7.79
N ASP A 16 14.83 7.79 -6.98
CA ASP A 16 16.02 6.96 -7.19
C ASP A 16 15.77 5.51 -6.81
N GLU A 17 16.74 4.64 -7.06
CA GLU A 17 16.63 3.20 -6.80
C GLU A 17 16.45 2.91 -5.31
N LYS A 18 17.12 3.65 -4.45
CA LYS A 18 17.05 3.45 -3.00
C LYS A 18 15.66 3.80 -2.47
N GLU A 19 15.11 4.93 -2.94
CA GLU A 19 13.75 5.36 -2.57
C GLU A 19 12.70 4.34 -3.03
N ARG A 20 12.80 3.86 -4.29
CA ARG A 20 11.88 2.83 -4.80
C ARG A 20 11.88 1.54 -3.98
N GLN A 21 13.05 1.13 -3.49
CA GLN A 21 13.19 -0.12 -2.75
C GLN A 21 12.86 0.00 -1.27
N MET A 22 13.14 1.13 -0.66
CA MET A 22 13.17 1.26 0.80
C MET A 22 12.14 2.22 1.37
N ALA A 23 11.60 3.14 0.57
CA ALA A 23 10.63 4.10 1.09
C ALA A 23 9.28 3.44 1.42
N MET A 24 8.72 3.82 2.56
CA MET A 24 7.47 3.24 3.06
C MET A 24 6.54 4.28 3.68
N HIS A 25 7.05 5.42 4.15
CA HIS A 25 6.27 6.43 4.83
C HIS A 25 6.92 7.80 4.77
N ALA A 26 6.12 8.80 4.40
CA ALA A 26 6.55 10.19 4.29
C ALA A 26 7.81 10.40 3.42
N GLY A 27 8.01 9.54 2.42
CA GLY A 27 9.08 9.66 1.43
C GLY A 27 8.73 10.63 0.30
N HIS A 28 9.45 10.51 -0.82
CA HIS A 28 9.38 11.44 -1.94
C HIS A 28 7.95 11.60 -2.49
N ALA A 29 7.30 10.53 -2.92
CA ALA A 29 5.98 10.62 -3.56
C ALA A 29 4.90 11.15 -2.63
N GLU A 30 4.85 10.66 -1.40
CA GLU A 30 3.86 11.10 -0.42
C GLU A 30 4.03 12.57 -0.06
N THR A 31 5.28 13.00 0.13
CA THR A 31 5.58 14.40 0.44
C THR A 31 5.27 15.31 -0.76
N ALA A 32 5.61 14.89 -1.98
CA ALA A 32 5.26 15.64 -3.19
C ALA A 32 3.72 15.81 -3.32
N LEU A 33 2.95 14.76 -3.10
CA LEU A 33 1.49 14.84 -3.07
C LEU A 33 0.98 15.81 -2.02
N MET A 34 1.52 15.78 -0.80
CA MET A 34 1.12 16.71 0.25
C MET A 34 1.49 18.16 -0.09
N LEU A 35 2.65 18.41 -0.71
CA LEU A 35 3.03 19.74 -1.18
C LEU A 35 2.08 20.28 -2.26
N ALA A 36 1.55 19.41 -3.12
CA ALA A 36 0.56 19.79 -4.14
C ALA A 36 -0.84 20.03 -3.56
N LEU A 37 -1.27 19.19 -2.60
CA LEU A 37 -2.63 19.20 -2.10
C LEU A 37 -2.85 20.12 -0.88
N ALA A 38 -1.87 20.18 0.01
CA ALA A 38 -1.98 20.89 1.28
C ALA A 38 -0.61 21.44 1.73
N PRO A 39 0.02 22.34 0.96
CA PRO A 39 1.39 22.81 1.22
C PRO A 39 1.58 23.42 2.61
N ASP A 40 0.55 24.09 3.13
CA ASP A 40 0.58 24.73 4.46
C ASP A 40 0.71 23.72 5.61
N THR A 41 0.49 22.43 5.37
CA THR A 41 0.62 21.36 6.36
C THR A 41 2.01 20.72 6.36
N VAL A 42 2.84 21.03 5.35
CA VAL A 42 4.16 20.42 5.17
C VAL A 42 5.25 21.37 5.68
N GLN A 43 6.11 20.85 6.57
CA GLN A 43 7.21 21.61 7.16
C GLN A 43 8.55 21.09 6.59
N MET A 44 8.87 21.51 5.37
CA MET A 44 10.09 21.05 4.68
C MET A 44 11.39 21.43 5.40
N ASP A 45 11.37 22.49 6.21
CA ASP A 45 12.49 22.87 7.09
C ASP A 45 12.82 21.83 8.16
N LYS A 46 11.87 20.93 8.45
CA LYS A 46 12.03 19.82 9.40
C LYS A 46 12.19 18.47 8.70
N ALA A 47 12.11 18.43 7.39
CA ALA A 47 12.23 17.19 6.62
C ALA A 47 13.64 16.62 6.74
N VAL A 48 13.71 15.31 6.91
CA VAL A 48 14.97 14.56 6.97
C VAL A 48 14.82 13.26 6.17
N ALA A 49 15.86 12.90 5.43
CA ALA A 49 15.93 11.57 4.83
C ALA A 49 16.24 10.54 5.91
N ASN A 50 15.45 9.48 5.97
CA ASN A 50 15.67 8.37 6.88
C ASN A 50 15.22 7.07 6.20
N TYR A 51 16.12 6.11 6.15
CA TYR A 51 15.82 4.77 5.62
C TYR A 51 15.95 3.73 6.73
N PRO A 52 15.14 2.67 6.70
CA PRO A 52 15.20 1.65 7.73
C PRO A 52 16.60 1.02 7.74
N PRO A 53 17.11 0.69 8.94
CA PRO A 53 18.31 -0.11 9.05
C PRO A 53 18.06 -1.51 8.47
N GLU A 54 19.12 -2.29 8.27
CA GLU A 54 18.97 -3.70 7.96
C GLU A 54 18.13 -4.38 9.03
N PHE A 55 17.16 -5.20 8.61
CA PHE A 55 16.35 -5.97 9.54
C PHE A 55 17.22 -6.92 10.35
N PRO A 56 16.94 -7.08 11.65
CA PRO A 56 17.75 -7.95 12.52
C PRO A 56 17.64 -9.44 12.14
N CYS A 57 16.71 -9.79 11.29
CA CYS A 57 16.53 -11.14 10.76
C CYS A 57 16.50 -11.08 9.23
N PRO A 58 17.39 -11.84 8.54
CA PRO A 58 17.47 -11.81 7.07
C PRO A 58 16.18 -12.24 6.36
N THR A 59 15.33 -13.01 7.04
CA THR A 59 14.03 -13.44 6.48
C THR A 59 12.93 -12.41 6.65
N LEU A 60 13.09 -11.43 7.56
CA LEU A 60 12.18 -10.29 7.67
C LEU A 60 12.54 -9.23 6.64
N SER A 61 11.54 -8.72 5.97
CA SER A 61 11.70 -7.64 5.02
C SER A 61 10.50 -6.72 5.05
N THR A 62 10.57 -5.61 4.34
CA THR A 62 9.43 -4.71 4.13
C THR A 62 8.30 -5.36 3.32
N SER A 63 8.59 -6.49 2.67
CA SER A 63 7.64 -7.14 1.77
C SER A 63 7.21 -8.55 2.21
N LYS A 64 8.12 -9.42 2.67
CA LYS A 64 7.77 -10.83 2.99
C LYS A 64 8.79 -11.49 3.93
N PRO A 65 8.37 -12.12 5.04
CA PRO A 65 7.09 -11.92 5.70
C PRO A 65 6.99 -10.51 6.26
N MET A 66 5.80 -9.94 6.23
CA MET A 66 5.58 -8.60 6.73
C MET A 66 5.44 -8.64 8.25
N ALA A 67 6.28 -7.86 8.94
CA ALA A 67 6.10 -7.58 10.37
C ALA A 67 5.30 -6.27 10.53
N ALA A 68 4.53 -6.16 11.59
CA ALA A 68 3.87 -4.91 11.94
C ALA A 68 4.82 -4.07 12.81
N TRP A 69 4.98 -2.79 12.46
CA TRP A 69 5.75 -1.78 13.17
C TRP A 69 5.10 -0.41 13.03
N ALA A 70 5.52 0.53 13.85
CA ALA A 70 5.22 1.94 13.67
C ALA A 70 6.41 2.64 12.99
N SER A 71 6.14 3.70 12.23
CA SER A 71 7.19 4.40 11.48
C SER A 71 8.30 4.96 12.37
N TYR A 72 7.99 5.38 13.60
CA TYR A 72 8.98 5.87 14.56
C TYR A 72 9.89 4.76 15.12
N ASP A 73 9.58 3.48 14.92
CA ASP A 73 10.48 2.37 15.28
C ASP A 73 11.76 2.38 14.41
N PHE A 74 11.68 3.03 13.23
CA PHE A 74 12.81 3.19 12.31
C PHE A 74 13.55 4.53 12.47
N GLY A 75 13.09 5.41 13.35
CA GLY A 75 13.73 6.68 13.63
C GLY A 75 12.77 7.72 14.21
N PRO A 76 13.26 8.67 14.98
CA PRO A 76 12.44 9.64 15.72
C PRO A 76 11.65 10.60 14.82
N SER A 77 12.04 10.76 13.55
CA SER A 77 11.31 11.56 12.58
C SER A 77 10.02 10.90 12.09
N GLY A 78 9.90 9.59 12.21
CA GLY A 78 8.83 8.80 11.60
C GLY A 78 8.94 8.66 10.08
N VAL A 79 9.90 9.32 9.42
CA VAL A 79 10.14 9.20 7.97
C VAL A 79 10.80 7.86 7.66
N ILE A 80 10.34 7.21 6.61
CA ILE A 80 10.98 6.04 6.01
C ILE A 80 11.05 6.32 4.51
N GLY A 81 12.11 6.97 4.08
CA GLY A 81 12.33 7.46 2.73
C GLY A 81 13.10 8.78 2.70
N ASP A 82 13.07 9.47 1.56
CA ASP A 82 13.68 10.78 1.36
C ASP A 82 12.66 11.82 0.86
N PRO A 83 12.12 12.67 1.73
CA PRO A 83 11.21 13.73 1.35
C PRO A 83 11.91 14.93 0.70
N LEU A 84 13.24 15.08 0.80
CA LEU A 84 13.95 16.30 0.43
C LEU A 84 13.84 16.69 -1.05
N PRO A 85 13.82 15.73 -2.02
CA PRO A 85 13.69 16.07 -3.44
C PRO A 85 12.26 16.41 -3.86
N SER A 86 11.27 16.35 -2.97
CA SER A 86 9.85 16.50 -3.30
C SER A 86 9.51 17.90 -3.74
N THR A 87 8.71 18.03 -4.81
CA THR A 87 8.16 19.30 -5.26
C THR A 87 6.64 19.23 -5.49
N PRO A 88 5.92 20.34 -5.41
CA PRO A 88 4.48 20.37 -5.67
C PRO A 88 4.15 20.00 -7.13
N GLU A 89 5.02 20.31 -8.08
CA GLU A 89 4.82 19.95 -9.50
C GLU A 89 4.87 18.45 -9.71
N GLN A 90 5.81 17.76 -9.05
CA GLN A 90 5.86 16.29 -9.05
C GLN A 90 4.60 15.71 -8.41
N GLY A 91 4.15 16.29 -7.31
CA GLY A 91 2.91 15.87 -6.65
C GLY A 91 1.68 16.03 -7.54
N ALA A 92 1.56 17.13 -8.27
CA ALA A 92 0.49 17.33 -9.22
C ALA A 92 0.52 16.29 -10.35
N ALA A 93 1.69 16.02 -10.93
CA ALA A 93 1.84 15.00 -11.97
C ALA A 93 1.49 13.59 -11.47
N ILE A 94 1.90 13.24 -10.25
CA ILE A 94 1.54 11.97 -9.61
C ILE A 94 0.02 11.88 -9.42
N LEU A 95 -0.62 12.93 -8.93
CA LEU A 95 -2.06 12.97 -8.71
C LEU A 95 -2.84 12.76 -10.00
N ASP A 96 -2.45 13.47 -11.07
CA ASP A 96 -3.09 13.35 -12.38
C ASP A 96 -2.97 11.92 -12.92
N SER A 97 -1.78 11.33 -12.88
CA SER A 97 -1.56 9.96 -13.36
C SER A 97 -2.31 8.90 -12.53
N LEU A 98 -2.43 9.10 -11.22
CA LEU A 98 -3.24 8.25 -10.35
C LEU A 98 -4.73 8.38 -10.68
N ALA A 99 -5.22 9.61 -10.90
CA ALA A 99 -6.62 9.87 -11.23
C ALA A 99 -7.01 9.20 -12.56
N GLU A 100 -6.17 9.30 -13.58
CA GLU A 100 -6.37 8.64 -14.88
C GLU A 100 -6.45 7.11 -14.72
N SER A 101 -5.49 6.53 -14.01
CA SER A 101 -5.45 5.08 -13.81
C SER A 101 -6.64 4.56 -12.99
N TRP A 102 -7.04 5.27 -11.95
CA TRP A 102 -8.22 4.90 -11.17
C TRP A 102 -9.52 5.08 -11.95
N ALA A 103 -9.63 6.11 -12.80
CA ALA A 103 -10.77 6.27 -13.70
C ALA A 103 -10.89 5.08 -14.67
N GLN A 104 -9.77 4.59 -15.18
CA GLN A 104 -9.74 3.38 -16.00
C GLN A 104 -10.22 2.16 -15.21
N VAL A 105 -9.66 1.90 -14.02
CA VAL A 105 -10.06 0.77 -13.16
C VAL A 105 -11.56 0.81 -12.86
N ILE A 106 -12.10 1.98 -12.50
CA ILE A 106 -13.54 2.13 -12.22
C ILE A 106 -14.37 1.81 -13.48
N THR A 107 -13.93 2.27 -14.64
CA THR A 107 -14.60 2.00 -15.92
C THR A 107 -14.62 0.51 -16.23
N GLU A 108 -13.47 -0.17 -16.07
CA GLU A 108 -13.34 -1.61 -16.31
C GLU A 108 -14.22 -2.41 -15.33
N VAL A 109 -14.22 -2.05 -14.05
CA VAL A 109 -15.09 -2.69 -13.04
C VAL A 109 -16.57 -2.49 -13.36
N HIS A 110 -16.95 -1.29 -13.84
CA HIS A 110 -18.34 -1.01 -14.25
C HIS A 110 -18.77 -1.85 -15.44
N GLN A 111 -17.88 -2.11 -16.38
CA GLN A 111 -18.13 -2.92 -17.58
C GLN A 111 -17.99 -4.42 -17.32
N MET A 112 -17.41 -4.82 -16.21
CA MET A 112 -17.14 -6.22 -15.90
C MET A 112 -18.44 -7.01 -15.70
N THR A 113 -18.58 -8.09 -16.43
CA THR A 113 -19.64 -9.08 -16.18
C THR A 113 -19.24 -9.93 -14.98
N TRP A 114 -19.91 -9.72 -13.86
CA TRP A 114 -19.70 -10.54 -12.68
C TRP A 114 -20.12 -11.97 -12.95
N VAL A 115 -19.21 -12.91 -12.71
CA VAL A 115 -19.55 -14.32 -12.73
C VAL A 115 -20.50 -14.56 -11.56
N THR A 116 -21.79 -14.76 -11.85
CA THR A 116 -22.72 -15.27 -10.86
C THR A 116 -22.29 -16.66 -10.51
N ARG A 117 -21.80 -16.88 -9.29
CA ARG A 117 -21.50 -18.21 -8.79
C ARG A 117 -22.82 -18.95 -8.60
N ALA A 118 -23.18 -19.77 -9.55
CA ALA A 118 -24.21 -20.79 -9.32
C ALA A 118 -23.70 -21.81 -8.30
N GLU A 119 -22.38 -22.14 -8.35
CA GLU A 119 -21.70 -23.00 -7.38
C GLU A 119 -20.25 -22.52 -7.19
N PRO A 120 -19.67 -22.59 -5.97
CA PRO A 120 -18.27 -22.28 -5.75
C PRO A 120 -17.39 -23.27 -6.54
N ALA A 121 -16.35 -22.79 -7.20
CA ALA A 121 -15.45 -23.59 -8.02
C ALA A 121 -14.78 -24.76 -7.27
N TRP A 122 -14.73 -24.71 -5.94
CA TRP A 122 -14.25 -25.77 -5.04
C TRP A 122 -15.37 -26.65 -4.48
N GLY A 123 -16.62 -26.45 -4.89
CA GLY A 123 -17.82 -27.09 -4.30
C GLY A 123 -18.27 -28.37 -4.96
N THR A 124 -17.65 -28.76 -6.08
CA THR A 124 -18.08 -29.98 -6.79
C THR A 124 -17.23 -31.16 -6.37
N GLY A 125 -17.72 -31.92 -5.44
CA GLY A 125 -17.46 -33.37 -5.35
C GLY A 125 -16.35 -33.85 -4.42
N GLN A 126 -15.43 -33.05 -3.93
CA GLN A 126 -14.44 -33.47 -2.93
C GLN A 126 -14.50 -32.70 -1.61
N TRP A 127 -15.03 -31.52 -1.63
CA TRP A 127 -15.37 -30.78 -0.42
C TRP A 127 -16.87 -30.96 -0.14
N GLN A 128 -17.24 -32.03 0.50
CA GLN A 128 -18.53 -32.12 1.18
C GLN A 128 -18.50 -31.33 2.51
N GLY A 129 -17.68 -30.30 2.57
CA GLY A 129 -17.69 -29.35 3.66
C GLY A 129 -19.01 -28.61 3.62
N LYS A 130 -19.84 -28.79 4.63
CA LYS A 130 -20.91 -27.86 4.92
C LYS A 130 -20.35 -26.45 4.79
N VAL A 131 -21.01 -25.60 4.02
CA VAL A 131 -20.86 -24.14 4.21
C VAL A 131 -21.18 -23.92 5.68
N LEU A 132 -20.17 -23.59 6.46
CA LEU A 132 -20.37 -23.28 7.88
C LEU A 132 -21.27 -22.07 7.92
N ASP A 133 -22.50 -22.26 8.33
CA ASP A 133 -23.35 -21.18 8.79
C ASP A 133 -22.60 -20.46 9.94
N HIS A 134 -22.77 -19.18 10.07
CA HIS A 134 -22.21 -18.40 11.17
C HIS A 134 -22.54 -18.98 12.56
N ASN A 135 -23.56 -19.80 12.65
CA ASN A 135 -23.96 -20.52 13.86
C ASN A 135 -23.13 -21.79 14.12
N ASP A 136 -22.41 -22.31 13.11
CA ASP A 136 -21.57 -23.51 13.28
C ASP A 136 -20.14 -23.17 13.76
N ALA A 137 -19.78 -21.88 13.90
CA ALA A 137 -18.48 -21.44 14.38
C ALA A 137 -18.17 -21.97 15.82
N ALA A 138 -19.18 -22.23 16.63
CA ALA A 138 -19.03 -22.83 17.95
C ALA A 138 -18.48 -24.24 17.92
N ALA A 139 -18.65 -24.99 16.84
CA ALA A 139 -18.16 -26.36 16.69
C ALA A 139 -16.63 -26.45 16.52
N PHE A 140 -15.97 -25.34 16.10
CA PHE A 140 -14.51 -25.27 15.96
C PHE A 140 -13.78 -24.90 17.23
N LEU A 141 -14.47 -24.39 18.25
CA LEU A 141 -13.88 -23.90 19.50
C LEU A 141 -13.90 -24.93 20.64
N THR A 142 -14.41 -26.14 20.41
CA THR A 142 -14.31 -27.22 21.40
C THR A 142 -12.97 -27.93 21.25
N PRO A 143 -12.07 -27.83 22.26
CA PRO A 143 -10.84 -28.64 22.30
C PRO A 143 -11.21 -30.12 22.31
N ARG A 144 -10.54 -30.89 21.49
CA ARG A 144 -10.57 -32.39 21.58
C ARG A 144 -9.71 -32.85 22.73
#